data_0103958bb22e788097b6dc17e3be269c
#
_entry.id   0103958bb22e788097b6dc17e3be269c
#
_cell.length_a   1.000
_cell.length_b   1.000
_cell.length_c   1.000
_cell.angle_alpha   90.00
_cell.angle_beta   90.00
_cell.angle_gamma   90.00
#
_symmetry.space_group_name_H-M   'P 1'
#
loop_
_entity.id
_entity.type
_entity.pdbx_description
1 polymer ?
#
loop_
_entity_poly.entity_id
_entity_poly.type
_entity_poly.pdbx_seq_one_letter_code
_entity_poly.pdbx_strand_id
1 'polypeptide(L)'
;MLKILQARLQQYVNRKLPDVQARFRKGRGTKDQIANIRWIIGKAREFQKSIYFCFIDYAKAFDCVDHNKLWKILQEMGIPDHLTCVLRNLYAGQEATVCNQIGKGVRQGCILSPCLFNLYAKYIM
;
A
#
# COMPACT_ATOMS: atom_id res chain seq x y z
N MET A 1 -16.29 -2.02 13.35
CA MET A 1 -15.20 -1.05 13.61
C MET A 1 -14.14 -1.05 12.51
N LEU A 2 -13.50 -2.17 12.20
CA LEU A 2 -12.45 -2.27 11.16
C LEU A 2 -12.88 -1.78 9.77
N LYS A 3 -14.11 -2.09 9.34
CA LYS A 3 -14.64 -1.61 8.05
C LYS A 3 -14.78 -0.09 7.98
N ILE A 4 -15.12 0.57 9.09
CA ILE A 4 -15.22 2.03 9.17
C ILE A 4 -13.83 2.65 9.05
N LEU A 5 -12.84 2.09 9.74
CA LEU A 5 -11.44 2.52 9.62
C LEU A 5 -10.91 2.32 8.21
N GLN A 6 -11.21 1.17 7.60
CA GLN A 6 -10.87 0.89 6.21
C GLN A 6 -11.45 1.94 5.26
N ALA A 7 -12.74 2.26 5.39
CA ALA A 7 -13.40 3.24 4.53
C ALA A 7 -12.75 4.62 4.65
N ARG A 8 -12.43 5.05 5.85
CA ARG A 8 -11.74 6.31 6.10
C ARG A 8 -10.32 6.33 5.53
N LEU A 9 -9.53 5.30 5.80
CA LEU A 9 -8.18 5.17 5.24
C LEU A 9 -8.19 5.09 3.71
N GLN A 10 -9.18 4.41 3.13
CA GLN A 10 -9.30 4.27 1.67
C GLN A 10 -9.46 5.62 0.98
N GLN A 11 -10.12 6.59 1.61
CA GLN A 11 -10.23 7.95 1.06
C GLN A 11 -8.85 8.61 0.94
N TYR A 12 -7.97 8.45 1.94
CA TYR A 12 -6.60 8.96 1.90
C TYR A 12 -5.74 8.21 0.89
N VAL A 13 -5.87 6.88 0.84
CA VAL A 13 -5.20 6.03 -0.14
C VAL A 13 -5.50 6.50 -1.56
N ASN A 14 -6.78 6.68 -1.88
CA ASN A 14 -7.19 7.09 -3.22
C ASN A 14 -6.69 8.49 -3.62
N ARG A 15 -6.56 9.41 -2.67
CA ARG A 15 -6.06 10.75 -2.94
C ARG A 15 -4.55 10.84 -3.05
N LYS A 16 -3.82 9.98 -2.34
CA LYS A 16 -2.37 10.11 -2.16
C LYS A 16 -1.56 9.16 -3.01
N LEU A 17 -2.12 8.01 -3.43
CA LEU A 17 -1.40 7.04 -4.24
C LEU A 17 -1.28 7.48 -5.70
N PRO A 18 -0.10 7.32 -6.33
CA PRO A 18 0.07 7.54 -7.74
C PRO A 18 -0.72 6.50 -8.57
N ASP A 19 -1.12 6.88 -9.78
CA ASP A 19 -1.91 6.02 -10.66
C ASP A 19 -1.17 4.76 -11.13
N VAL A 20 0.14 4.81 -11.14
CA VAL A 20 0.99 3.67 -11.52
C VAL A 20 0.97 2.53 -10.50
N GLN A 21 0.63 2.82 -9.24
CA GLN A 21 0.52 1.80 -8.21
C GLN A 21 -0.83 1.08 -8.30
N ALA A 22 -0.81 -0.18 -8.73
CA ALA A 22 -2.01 -0.97 -8.98
C ALA A 22 -2.36 -1.95 -7.86
N ARG A 23 -1.37 -2.40 -7.09
CA ARG A 23 -1.54 -3.45 -6.08
C ARG A 23 -2.53 -3.04 -5.00
N PHE A 24 -3.47 -3.92 -4.68
CA PHE A 24 -4.51 -3.70 -3.64
C PHE A 24 -5.37 -2.44 -3.82
N ARG A 25 -5.57 -1.97 -5.05
CA ARG A 25 -6.50 -0.88 -5.36
C ARG A 25 -7.79 -1.42 -5.97
N LYS A 26 -8.91 -0.87 -5.52
CA LYS A 26 -10.22 -1.16 -6.13
C LYS A 26 -10.24 -0.69 -7.59
N GLY A 27 -10.73 -1.52 -8.49
CA GLY A 27 -10.79 -1.19 -9.92
C GLY A 27 -9.47 -1.31 -10.67
N ARG A 28 -8.43 -1.88 -10.06
CA ARG A 28 -7.11 -2.11 -10.68
C ARG A 28 -6.78 -3.60 -10.72
N GLY A 29 -7.45 -4.32 -11.61
CA GLY A 29 -7.20 -5.75 -11.82
C GLY A 29 -5.95 -6.01 -12.66
N THR A 30 -5.45 -7.26 -12.62
CA THR A 30 -4.31 -7.69 -13.42
C THR A 30 -4.57 -7.52 -14.93
N LYS A 31 -5.80 -7.80 -15.37
CA LYS A 31 -6.20 -7.61 -16.76
C LYS A 31 -6.07 -6.15 -17.21
N ASP A 32 -6.48 -5.22 -16.36
CA ASP A 32 -6.39 -3.78 -16.64
C ASP A 32 -4.95 -3.31 -16.76
N GLN A 33 -4.06 -3.83 -15.89
CA GLN A 33 -2.64 -3.50 -15.94
C GLN A 33 -1.96 -4.06 -17.20
N ILE A 34 -2.30 -5.29 -17.60
CA ILE A 34 -1.82 -5.87 -18.87
C ILE A 34 -2.29 -5.04 -20.06
N ALA A 35 -3.55 -4.60 -20.06
CA ALA A 35 -4.09 -3.74 -21.11
C ALA A 35 -3.36 -2.40 -21.18
N ASN A 36 -3.07 -1.77 -20.05
CA ASN A 36 -2.31 -0.52 -19.97
C ASN A 36 -0.89 -0.68 -20.54
N ILE A 37 -0.19 -1.76 -20.17
CA ILE A 37 1.16 -2.03 -20.70
C ILE A 37 1.12 -2.25 -22.21
N ARG A 38 0.17 -3.02 -22.72
CA ARG A 38 -0.02 -3.23 -24.16
C ARG A 38 -0.29 -1.93 -24.90
N TRP A 39 -1.12 -1.08 -24.32
CA TRP A 39 -1.42 0.24 -24.88
C TRP A 39 -0.16 1.12 -24.94
N ILE A 40 0.65 1.17 -23.87
CA ILE A 40 1.90 1.93 -23.82
C ILE A 40 2.89 1.41 -24.88
N ILE A 41 3.04 0.09 -25.00
CA ILE A 41 3.90 -0.53 -26.04
C ILE A 41 3.43 -0.15 -27.43
N GLY A 42 2.12 -0.21 -27.67
CA GLY A 42 1.52 0.18 -28.95
C GLY A 42 1.83 1.63 -29.31
N LYS A 43 1.64 2.54 -28.35
CA LYS A 43 1.94 3.97 -28.53
C LYS A 43 3.44 4.23 -28.73
N ALA A 44 4.31 3.56 -28.00
CA ALA A 44 5.75 3.69 -28.19
C ALA A 44 6.20 3.26 -29.59
N ARG A 45 5.61 2.19 -30.13
CA ARG A 45 5.87 1.75 -31.52
C ARG A 45 5.36 2.76 -32.54
N GLU A 46 4.14 3.29 -32.35
CA GLU A 46 3.54 4.30 -33.24
C GLU A 46 4.42 5.54 -33.33
N PHE A 47 4.96 6.01 -32.22
CA PHE A 47 5.83 7.18 -32.14
C PHE A 47 7.33 6.86 -32.28
N GLN A 48 7.71 5.62 -32.52
CA GLN A 48 9.10 5.14 -32.66
C GLN A 48 9.97 5.55 -31.46
N LYS A 49 9.41 5.50 -30.25
CA LYS A 49 10.13 5.83 -29.00
C LYS A 49 10.52 4.57 -28.25
N SER A 50 11.75 4.55 -27.77
CA SER A 50 12.20 3.51 -26.84
C SER A 50 11.58 3.74 -25.47
N ILE A 51 11.05 2.68 -24.86
CA ILE A 51 10.51 2.69 -23.50
C ILE A 51 11.18 1.61 -22.66
N TYR A 52 11.29 1.87 -21.38
CA TYR A 52 11.86 0.94 -20.39
C TYR A 52 10.83 0.69 -19.31
N PHE A 53 10.66 -0.58 -18.93
CA PHE A 53 9.79 -0.98 -17.85
C PHE A 53 10.62 -1.46 -16.67
N CYS A 54 10.26 -1.03 -15.47
CA CYS A 54 10.76 -1.55 -14.23
C CYS A 54 9.60 -2.11 -13.42
N PHE A 55 9.68 -3.39 -13.06
CA PHE A 55 8.70 -4.04 -12.21
C PHE A 55 9.30 -4.28 -10.84
N ILE A 56 8.65 -3.73 -9.81
CA ILE A 56 9.10 -3.86 -8.44
C ILE A 56 8.14 -4.80 -7.71
N ASP A 57 8.66 -5.92 -7.24
CA ASP A 57 7.94 -6.86 -6.39
C ASP A 57 8.62 -6.98 -5.03
N TYR A 58 7.83 -6.87 -3.97
CA TYR A 58 8.34 -6.94 -2.61
C TYR A 58 8.25 -8.36 -2.06
N ALA A 59 9.37 -8.96 -1.75
CA ALA A 59 9.40 -10.20 -0.98
C ALA A 59 8.88 -9.94 0.44
N LYS A 60 7.97 -10.79 0.92
CA LYS A 60 7.37 -10.68 2.27
C LYS A 60 6.83 -9.27 2.59
N ALA A 61 6.12 -8.67 1.65
CA ALA A 61 5.70 -7.28 1.70
C ALA A 61 5.05 -6.85 3.02
N PHE A 62 4.16 -7.69 3.58
CA PHE A 62 3.48 -7.38 4.83
C PHE A 62 4.35 -7.57 6.08
N ASP A 63 5.31 -8.49 6.03
CA ASP A 63 6.16 -8.79 7.18
C ASP A 63 7.28 -7.75 7.37
N CYS A 64 7.62 -7.02 6.31
CA CYS A 64 8.70 -6.03 6.31
C CYS A 64 8.27 -4.62 6.75
N VAL A 65 7.00 -4.38 7.03
CA VAL A 65 6.50 -3.05 7.43
C VAL A 65 6.97 -2.71 8.83
N ASP A 66 7.80 -1.66 8.94
CA ASP A 66 8.23 -1.12 10.23
C ASP A 66 7.13 -0.23 10.82
N HIS A 67 6.65 -0.56 12.01
CA HIS A 67 5.55 0.16 12.66
C HIS A 67 5.89 1.62 12.95
N ASN A 68 7.10 1.91 13.43
CA ASN A 68 7.50 3.29 13.75
C ASN A 68 7.55 4.17 12.51
N LYS A 69 8.09 3.63 11.41
CA LYS A 69 8.09 4.31 10.11
C LYS A 69 6.68 4.48 9.58
N LEU A 70 5.84 3.45 9.71
CA LEU A 70 4.45 3.50 9.28
C LEU A 70 3.69 4.65 9.96
N TRP A 71 3.83 4.80 11.29
CA TRP A 71 3.15 5.86 12.03
C TRP A 71 3.61 7.26 11.61
N LYS A 72 4.91 7.43 11.38
CA LYS A 72 5.46 8.70 10.85
C LYS A 72 4.90 9.03 9.47
N ILE A 73 4.87 8.04 8.58
CA ILE A 73 4.32 8.19 7.22
C ILE A 73 2.86 8.61 7.26
N LEU A 74 2.05 7.99 8.12
CA LEU A 74 0.64 8.34 8.26
C LEU A 74 0.46 9.78 8.75
N GLN A 75 1.29 10.25 9.67
CA GLN A 75 1.27 11.64 10.15
C GLN A 75 1.70 12.62 9.05
N GLU A 76 2.78 12.34 8.33
CA GLU A 76 3.26 13.16 7.22
C GLU A 76 2.26 13.25 6.06
N MET A 77 1.47 12.21 5.84
CA MET A 77 0.40 12.22 4.85
C MET A 77 -0.85 13.01 5.26
N GLY A 78 -0.88 13.53 6.48
CA GLY A 78 -2.01 14.30 7.00
C GLY A 78 -3.18 13.44 7.46
N ILE A 79 -2.94 12.18 7.80
CA ILE A 79 -3.97 11.34 8.43
C ILE A 79 -4.19 11.82 9.86
N PRO A 80 -5.45 12.04 10.29
CA PRO A 80 -5.74 12.54 11.63
C PRO A 80 -5.14 11.68 12.74
N ASP A 81 -4.60 12.33 13.77
CA ASP A 81 -3.91 11.66 14.87
C ASP A 81 -4.78 10.65 15.61
N HIS A 82 -6.08 10.91 15.72
CA HIS A 82 -7.00 9.96 16.34
C HIS A 82 -7.11 8.64 15.57
N LEU A 83 -7.05 8.66 14.23
CA LEU A 83 -7.03 7.44 13.42
C LEU A 83 -5.70 6.69 13.58
N THR A 84 -4.60 7.41 13.60
CA THR A 84 -3.26 6.83 13.82
C THR A 84 -3.16 6.21 15.20
N CYS A 85 -3.72 6.86 16.22
CA CYS A 85 -3.76 6.34 17.60
C CYS A 85 -4.56 5.03 17.68
N VAL A 86 -5.75 4.97 17.07
CA VAL A 86 -6.56 3.75 17.02
C VAL A 86 -5.83 2.62 16.33
N LEU A 87 -5.18 2.89 15.21
CA LEU A 87 -4.38 1.89 14.48
C LEU A 87 -3.20 1.39 15.32
N ARG A 88 -2.49 2.31 15.99
CA ARG A 88 -1.39 1.97 16.88
C ARG A 88 -1.84 1.06 18.02
N ASN A 89 -2.97 1.35 18.65
CA ASN A 89 -3.53 0.53 19.71
C ASN A 89 -3.98 -0.86 19.20
N LEU A 90 -4.55 -0.94 18.02
CA LEU A 90 -4.90 -2.22 17.40
C LEU A 90 -3.69 -3.12 17.17
N TYR A 91 -2.56 -2.54 16.76
CA TYR A 91 -1.32 -3.29 16.53
C TYR A 91 -0.52 -3.56 17.81
N ALA A 92 -0.60 -2.68 18.82
CA ALA A 92 0.04 -2.89 20.11
C ALA A 92 -0.59 -4.04 20.92
N GLY A 93 -1.90 -4.25 20.79
CA GLY A 93 -2.62 -5.36 21.44
C GLY A 93 -2.49 -6.71 20.75
N GLN A 94 -1.80 -6.79 19.61
CA GLN A 94 -1.62 -8.00 18.83
C GLN A 94 -0.17 -8.45 18.87
N GLU A 95 0.25 -9.03 19.97
CA GLU A 95 1.44 -9.90 20.00
C GLU A 95 1.12 -11.17 19.20
N ALA A 96 1.32 -11.12 17.90
CA ALA A 96 1.22 -12.29 17.06
C ALA A 96 2.40 -13.21 17.36
N THR A 97 2.12 -14.37 17.91
CA THR A 97 3.05 -15.43 18.29
C THR A 97 3.78 -16.09 17.10
N VAL A 98 3.71 -15.51 15.91
CA VAL A 98 4.32 -16.07 14.70
C VAL A 98 5.18 -15.02 14.02
N CYS A 99 6.48 -15.19 14.13
CA CYS A 99 7.60 -14.41 13.62
C CYS A 99 8.13 -13.30 14.52
N ASN A 100 9.03 -13.67 15.31
CA ASN A 100 10.20 -13.14 16.01
C ASN A 100 10.67 -11.68 15.82
N GLN A 101 9.86 -10.72 15.43
CA GLN A 101 10.27 -9.32 15.42
C GLN A 101 9.16 -8.42 15.95
N ILE A 102 9.31 -8.01 17.21
CA ILE A 102 8.46 -7.00 17.86
C ILE A 102 8.53 -5.70 17.04
N GLY A 103 7.35 -5.14 16.71
CA GLY A 103 7.25 -3.85 16.02
C GLY A 103 7.35 -3.87 14.50
N LYS A 104 7.27 -5.03 13.87
CA LYS A 104 7.25 -5.16 12.40
C LYS A 104 6.08 -6.01 11.89
N GLY A 105 5.67 -5.74 10.67
CA GLY A 105 4.68 -6.50 9.92
C GLY A 105 3.25 -5.98 10.07
N VAL A 106 2.47 -6.18 9.03
CA VAL A 106 1.02 -6.00 9.03
C VAL A 106 0.35 -7.35 8.84
N ARG A 107 -0.74 -7.58 9.58
CA ARG A 107 -1.37 -8.88 9.64
C ARG A 107 -1.94 -9.31 8.28
N GLN A 108 -1.54 -10.48 7.79
CA GLN A 108 -2.15 -11.09 6.62
C GLN A 108 -3.62 -11.41 6.89
N GLY A 109 -4.50 -11.15 5.90
CA GLY A 109 -5.94 -11.36 6.02
C GLY A 109 -6.71 -10.25 6.75
N CYS A 110 -6.04 -9.27 7.34
CA CYS A 110 -6.69 -8.08 7.89
C CYS A 110 -7.10 -7.12 6.75
N ILE A 111 -8.32 -6.62 6.78
CA ILE A 111 -8.84 -5.69 5.76
C ILE A 111 -8.09 -4.35 5.70
N LEU A 112 -7.38 -3.97 6.76
CA LEU A 112 -6.58 -2.74 6.83
C LEU A 112 -5.19 -2.90 6.23
N SER A 113 -4.62 -4.10 6.24
CA SER A 113 -3.23 -4.35 5.84
C SER A 113 -2.91 -3.92 4.41
N PRO A 114 -3.76 -4.17 3.39
CA PRO A 114 -3.51 -3.68 2.05
C PRO A 114 -3.43 -2.15 1.96
N CYS A 115 -4.29 -1.44 2.69
CA CYS A 115 -4.29 0.02 2.71
C CYS A 115 -3.01 0.57 3.37
N LEU A 116 -2.64 0.02 4.51
CA LEU A 116 -1.45 0.44 5.26
C LEU A 116 -0.17 0.14 4.47
N PHE A 117 -0.09 -1.04 3.85
CA PHE A 117 1.03 -1.38 2.99
C PHE A 117 1.15 -0.44 1.79
N ASN A 118 0.05 -0.09 1.13
CA ASN A 118 0.08 0.83 0.01
C ASN A 118 0.62 2.22 0.39
N LEU A 119 0.21 2.74 1.55
CA LEU A 119 0.71 4.01 2.05
C LEU A 119 2.20 3.94 2.40
N TYR A 120 2.61 2.85 3.04
CA TYR A 120 4.01 2.59 3.38
C TYR A 120 4.89 2.44 2.12
N ALA A 121 4.47 1.65 1.14
CA ALA A 121 5.20 1.43 -0.09
C ALA A 121 5.40 2.72 -0.91
N LYS A 122 4.40 3.60 -0.93
CA LYS A 122 4.52 4.90 -1.58
C LYS A 122 5.68 5.72 -1.02
N TYR A 123 5.90 5.67 0.27
CA TYR A 123 6.95 6.46 0.92
C TYR A 123 8.35 5.89 0.63
N ILE A 124 8.46 4.58 0.49
CA ILE A 124 9.73 3.89 0.21
C ILE A 124 10.15 4.07 -1.25
N MET A 125 9.19 4.10 -2.14
CA MET A 125 9.42 4.31 -3.57
C MET A 125 9.56 5.78 -3.92
#